data_2ef76a8b8a2be7029b8ee62a6fbbe96e
#
_entry.id   2ef76a8b8a2be7029b8ee62a6fbbe96e
#
_cell.length_a   1.000
_cell.length_b   1.000
_cell.length_c   1.000
_cell.angle_alpha   90.00
_cell.angle_beta   90.00
_cell.angle_gamma   90.00
#
_symmetry.space_group_name_H-M   'P 1'
#
loop_
_entity.id
_entity.type
_entity.pdbx_description
1 polymer ?
#
loop_
_entity_poly.entity_id
_entity_poly.type
_entity_poly.pdbx_seq_one_letter_code
_entity_poly.pdbx_strand_id
1 'polypeptide(L)'
;MKRFGVLLLLLALLLTASAQHKVYISTSFHEPATDGLRFIYSCDGWTWQQVEGVWLKPEVGNQRVMRDPSIIRTSDGMFHLVWTSSWRGDRGFGYACSKDLIHWSEQRFIEVMKDTSTVNVWAPELFWDDVKRQAVIIWASCIPGKYPDGQEDHKNNHRLYYTTTKDFKTFAPTKLMIEPGFSCIDATLVKRSNKDYVMVLKDNTRPERDIKVAYAKSPYGPWSKASEPFTGKMMEGPTTVKVPRKTKDGKAEEVGWLIYYDRYELKDFGAHFTKDFVTFEDVSNKVSVPKLHKHGTIFEADEAILNGLLNAKKIHYTGKTLSNPNRHDGGLSPVVGVHNIQILRANREHPSVSNGNGWTYNHQPMMAYWQNKFYVHYLCDPKDEHVPPSHTMLQTSEDGYTWSDPQVLFPEVQVPEGFQKPNRTDKAHDLIAIMHQRVGWYVSKSGQLWALGNYGVAFDKKDDPNDGNGLGRVIREVKKDGTLGPIYFIYLNGANKANKANWPYYTKAPKDIRTACEEILANPRYRMQWVEEADRNDPLITLHKEYKAYCDYTLPDGQIAALWKHALTSTSTDGGLTWA
;
A
#
# COMPACT_ATOMS: atom_id res chain seq x y z
N MET A 1 -48.29 24.61 35.04
CA MET A 1 -48.27 23.29 34.35
C MET A 1 -47.72 23.31 32.91
N LYS A 2 -47.40 24.46 32.29
CA LYS A 2 -46.83 24.52 30.91
C LYS A 2 -45.30 24.51 30.83
N ARG A 3 -44.57 24.61 31.93
CA ARG A 3 -43.09 24.61 31.92
C ARG A 3 -42.45 23.23 32.17
N PHE A 4 -43.23 22.24 32.67
CA PHE A 4 -42.73 20.87 32.90
C PHE A 4 -42.80 19.99 31.63
N GLY A 5 -43.71 20.29 30.70
CA GLY A 5 -43.84 19.54 29.47
C GLY A 5 -42.72 19.79 28.44
N VAL A 6 -42.13 20.98 28.45
CA VAL A 6 -41.05 21.33 27.50
C VAL A 6 -39.71 20.73 27.94
N LEU A 7 -39.50 20.55 29.25
CA LEU A 7 -38.27 19.93 29.77
C LEU A 7 -38.22 18.40 29.51
N LEU A 8 -39.36 17.73 29.54
CA LEU A 8 -39.47 16.31 29.21
C LEU A 8 -39.32 16.04 27.71
N LEU A 9 -39.77 16.98 26.82
CA LEU A 9 -39.53 16.85 25.38
C LEU A 9 -38.06 17.12 25.00
N LEU A 10 -37.38 18.01 25.69
CA LEU A 10 -35.95 18.26 25.48
C LEU A 10 -35.08 17.12 26.03
N LEU A 11 -35.47 16.45 27.12
CA LEU A 11 -34.78 15.25 27.61
C LEU A 11 -35.02 14.01 26.72
N ALA A 12 -36.19 13.92 26.08
CA ALA A 12 -36.51 12.83 25.14
C ALA A 12 -35.75 12.99 23.78
N LEU A 13 -35.40 14.22 23.43
CA LEU A 13 -34.58 14.49 22.23
C LEU A 13 -33.07 14.31 22.45
N LEU A 14 -32.61 14.15 23.70
CA LEU A 14 -31.21 13.85 24.04
C LEU A 14 -30.93 12.34 24.23
N LEU A 15 -31.95 11.49 24.08
CA LEU A 15 -31.89 10.04 24.16
C LEU A 15 -32.03 9.33 22.81
N THR A 16 -31.83 10.03 21.67
CA THR A 16 -31.45 9.31 20.47
C THR A 16 -30.04 8.83 20.69
N ALA A 17 -29.91 7.70 21.37
CA ALA A 17 -28.70 6.90 21.29
C ALA A 17 -28.39 6.79 19.79
N SER A 18 -27.34 7.45 19.33
CA SER A 18 -26.78 7.22 18.02
C SER A 18 -26.65 5.71 17.91
N ALA A 19 -27.44 5.08 17.07
CA ALA A 19 -27.26 3.67 16.77
C ALA A 19 -25.82 3.56 16.27
N GLN A 20 -24.99 2.94 17.07
CA GLN A 20 -23.58 2.77 16.78
C GLN A 20 -23.54 1.91 15.52
N HIS A 21 -23.22 2.52 14.38
CA HIS A 21 -23.14 1.80 13.10
C HIS A 21 -22.03 0.79 13.22
N LYS A 22 -22.39 -0.48 13.14
CA LYS A 22 -21.45 -1.59 13.11
C LYS A 22 -20.89 -1.74 11.71
N VAL A 23 -19.60 -2.03 11.64
CA VAL A 23 -18.89 -2.34 10.43
C VAL A 23 -18.24 -3.72 10.56
N TYR A 24 -17.91 -4.32 9.44
CA TYR A 24 -17.19 -5.58 9.40
C TYR A 24 -15.72 -5.29 9.09
N ILE A 25 -14.83 -5.90 9.86
CA ILE A 25 -13.39 -5.86 9.61
C ILE A 25 -12.90 -7.29 9.48
N SER A 26 -11.99 -7.56 8.55
CA SER A 26 -11.32 -8.85 8.42
C SER A 26 -9.82 -8.66 8.60
N THR A 27 -9.22 -9.53 9.38
CA THR A 27 -7.78 -9.75 9.36
C THR A 27 -7.40 -10.39 8.04
N SER A 28 -6.18 -10.14 7.58
CA SER A 28 -5.66 -10.70 6.34
C SER A 28 -4.13 -10.63 6.32
N PHE A 29 -3.53 -11.28 5.32
CA PHE A 29 -2.12 -11.18 5.02
C PHE A 29 -1.90 -11.21 3.50
N HIS A 30 -0.70 -10.89 3.05
CA HIS A 30 -0.26 -11.06 1.66
C HIS A 30 0.86 -12.09 1.61
N GLU A 31 0.92 -12.91 0.55
CA GLU A 31 2.07 -13.77 0.33
C GLU A 31 3.33 -12.93 0.00
N PRO A 32 4.51 -13.30 0.48
CA PRO A 32 4.91 -14.54 1.19
C PRO A 32 4.71 -14.52 2.73
N ALA A 33 3.83 -13.69 3.26
CA ALA A 33 3.43 -13.60 4.67
C ALA A 33 4.53 -13.08 5.62
N THR A 34 5.55 -12.40 5.09
CA THR A 34 6.68 -11.85 5.87
C THR A 34 6.49 -10.38 6.25
N ASP A 35 5.55 -9.70 5.62
CA ASP A 35 5.27 -8.28 5.86
C ASP A 35 4.34 -8.07 7.07
N GLY A 36 3.37 -8.95 7.31
CA GLY A 36 2.57 -8.99 8.53
C GLY A 36 1.07 -8.76 8.36
N LEU A 37 0.41 -8.37 9.47
CA LEU A 37 -1.03 -8.19 9.58
C LEU A 37 -1.55 -7.07 8.69
N ARG A 38 -2.61 -7.38 7.95
CA ARG A 38 -3.38 -6.41 7.17
C ARG A 38 -4.86 -6.48 7.54
N PHE A 39 -5.60 -5.43 7.18
CA PHE A 39 -7.04 -5.38 7.36
C PHE A 39 -7.74 -4.99 6.06
N ILE A 40 -8.94 -5.53 5.90
CA ILE A 40 -9.95 -5.06 4.96
C ILE A 40 -11.24 -4.80 5.75
N TYR A 41 -12.10 -3.94 5.26
CA TYR A 41 -13.37 -3.61 5.91
C TYR A 41 -14.54 -3.58 4.94
N SER A 42 -15.72 -3.73 5.49
CA SER A 42 -16.99 -3.66 4.75
C SER A 42 -18.10 -3.03 5.60
N CYS A 43 -18.99 -2.27 4.97
CA CYS A 43 -20.17 -1.73 5.62
C CYS A 43 -21.39 -2.64 5.46
N ASP A 44 -21.34 -3.59 4.52
CA ASP A 44 -22.47 -4.46 4.18
C ASP A 44 -22.16 -5.97 4.31
N GLY A 45 -20.89 -6.32 4.51
CA GLY A 45 -20.38 -7.69 4.53
C GLY A 45 -20.23 -8.33 3.14
N TRP A 46 -20.53 -7.58 2.05
CA TRP A 46 -20.47 -8.07 0.66
C TRP A 46 -19.35 -7.40 -0.14
N THR A 47 -19.17 -6.10 0.03
CA THR A 47 -18.18 -5.31 -0.68
C THR A 47 -17.10 -4.87 0.30
N TRP A 48 -15.88 -5.34 0.07
CA TRP A 48 -14.75 -5.07 0.95
C TRP A 48 -13.81 -4.01 0.37
N GLN A 49 -13.23 -3.23 1.24
CA GLN A 49 -12.26 -2.19 0.93
C GLN A 49 -10.97 -2.43 1.74
N GLN A 50 -9.84 -2.03 1.18
CA GLN A 50 -8.55 -2.16 1.83
C GLN A 50 -8.38 -1.10 2.92
N VAL A 51 -7.79 -1.52 4.05
CA VAL A 51 -7.20 -0.63 5.03
C VAL A 51 -5.70 -0.58 4.76
N GLU A 52 -5.20 0.58 4.39
CA GLU A 52 -3.81 0.72 3.96
C GLU A 52 -2.79 0.37 5.06
N GLY A 53 -1.72 -0.29 4.67
CA GLY A 53 -0.54 -0.55 5.47
C GLY A 53 -0.47 -1.92 6.12
N VAL A 54 0.63 -2.12 6.84
CA VAL A 54 0.92 -3.28 7.70
C VAL A 54 0.75 -2.83 9.15
N TRP A 55 0.04 -3.62 9.94
CA TRP A 55 -0.40 -3.23 11.28
C TRP A 55 0.35 -3.94 12.40
N LEU A 56 0.94 -5.09 12.11
CA LEU A 56 1.82 -5.82 13.01
C LEU A 56 2.78 -6.67 12.18
N LYS A 57 4.09 -6.44 12.29
CA LYS A 57 5.11 -7.29 11.65
C LYS A 57 5.37 -8.52 12.53
N PRO A 58 5.51 -9.73 11.94
CA PRO A 58 5.79 -10.92 12.73
C PRO A 58 7.23 -10.93 13.27
N GLU A 59 7.37 -11.15 14.57
CA GLU A 59 8.66 -11.17 15.27
C GLU A 59 8.95 -12.51 15.97
N VAL A 60 7.93 -13.37 16.11
CA VAL A 60 8.03 -14.66 16.81
C VAL A 60 7.85 -15.85 15.88
N GLY A 61 8.32 -17.01 16.29
CA GLY A 61 8.35 -18.24 15.50
C GLY A 61 9.63 -18.38 14.69
N ASN A 62 9.88 -19.62 14.21
CA ASN A 62 11.13 -19.95 13.49
C ASN A 62 11.28 -19.19 12.18
N GLN A 63 10.19 -19.00 11.43
CA GLN A 63 10.20 -18.33 10.13
C GLN A 63 9.71 -16.88 10.18
N ARG A 64 9.14 -16.45 11.31
CA ARG A 64 8.59 -15.10 11.49
C ARG A 64 7.65 -14.70 10.37
N VAL A 65 6.73 -15.59 10.02
CA VAL A 65 5.65 -15.30 9.09
C VAL A 65 4.36 -15.01 9.84
N MET A 66 3.42 -14.32 9.21
CA MET A 66 2.07 -14.11 9.72
C MET A 66 1.06 -14.58 8.69
N ARG A 67 0.64 -15.85 8.85
CA ARG A 67 -0.41 -16.45 8.03
C ARG A 67 -1.65 -16.66 8.88
N ASP A 68 -2.78 -16.74 8.23
CA ASP A 68 -4.05 -17.13 8.83
C ASP A 68 -4.36 -16.37 10.13
N PRO A 69 -4.24 -15.01 10.15
CA PRO A 69 -4.40 -14.25 11.38
C PRO A 69 -5.86 -14.27 11.83
N SER A 70 -6.10 -14.83 13.02
CA SER A 70 -7.43 -14.87 13.63
C SER A 70 -7.53 -13.97 14.84
N ILE A 71 -8.68 -13.32 15.01
CA ILE A 71 -8.90 -12.29 16.02
C ILE A 71 -10.26 -12.41 16.67
N ILE A 72 -10.32 -12.14 17.99
CA ILE A 72 -11.56 -11.91 18.74
C ILE A 72 -11.46 -10.67 19.60
N ARG A 73 -12.61 -10.06 19.91
CA ARG A 73 -12.72 -9.02 20.91
C ARG A 73 -13.37 -9.59 22.16
N THR A 74 -12.74 -9.45 23.32
CA THR A 74 -13.29 -9.87 24.62
C THR A 74 -14.14 -8.77 25.26
N SER A 75 -14.89 -9.12 26.30
CA SER A 75 -15.84 -8.21 26.95
C SER A 75 -15.21 -6.99 27.62
N ASP A 76 -13.91 -7.02 27.87
CA ASP A 76 -13.12 -5.87 28.35
C ASP A 76 -12.65 -4.93 27.24
N GLY A 77 -13.08 -5.21 25.99
CA GLY A 77 -12.75 -4.43 24.81
C GLY A 77 -11.40 -4.74 24.16
N MET A 78 -10.64 -5.69 24.72
CA MET A 78 -9.33 -6.09 24.19
C MET A 78 -9.51 -6.99 22.97
N PHE A 79 -8.76 -6.71 21.92
CA PHE A 79 -8.58 -7.59 20.77
C PHE A 79 -7.42 -8.55 21.03
N HIS A 80 -7.63 -9.83 20.78
CA HIS A 80 -6.63 -10.88 20.87
C HIS A 80 -6.42 -11.48 19.49
N LEU A 81 -5.18 -11.55 19.05
CA LEU A 81 -4.76 -12.01 17.75
C LEU A 81 -3.86 -13.25 17.91
N VAL A 82 -4.11 -14.26 17.08
CA VAL A 82 -3.22 -15.42 16.91
C VAL A 82 -2.93 -15.62 15.42
N TRP A 83 -1.77 -16.23 15.11
CA TRP A 83 -1.39 -16.47 13.70
C TRP A 83 -0.42 -17.65 13.56
N THR A 84 -0.40 -18.25 12.38
CA THR A 84 0.64 -19.22 11.99
C THR A 84 1.97 -18.51 11.84
N SER A 85 2.97 -18.92 12.62
CA SER A 85 4.30 -18.29 12.70
C SER A 85 5.36 -18.97 11.85
N SER A 86 5.08 -20.18 11.37
CA SER A 86 5.98 -20.98 10.53
C SER A 86 5.23 -22.05 9.72
N TRP A 87 5.75 -22.34 8.54
CA TRP A 87 5.27 -23.46 7.72
C TRP A 87 5.57 -24.83 8.32
N ARG A 88 6.71 -24.98 9.00
CA ARG A 88 7.16 -26.21 9.63
C ARG A 88 8.07 -25.92 10.82
N GLY A 89 8.12 -26.85 11.75
CA GLY A 89 9.04 -26.84 12.88
C GLY A 89 8.53 -26.08 14.10
N ASP A 90 7.53 -25.24 14.00
CA ASP A 90 6.90 -24.61 15.15
C ASP A 90 5.83 -25.53 15.76
N ARG A 91 5.85 -25.62 17.07
CA ARG A 91 4.88 -26.38 17.88
C ARG A 91 3.90 -25.46 18.61
N GLY A 92 3.74 -24.25 18.12
CA GLY A 92 2.91 -23.21 18.66
C GLY A 92 2.56 -22.16 17.61
N PHE A 93 1.94 -21.11 18.05
CA PHE A 93 1.49 -19.98 17.24
C PHE A 93 1.91 -18.64 17.84
N GLY A 94 1.91 -17.61 17.03
CA GLY A 94 2.13 -16.24 17.47
C GLY A 94 0.88 -15.66 18.15
N TYR A 95 1.08 -14.77 19.12
CA TYR A 95 0.03 -14.07 19.84
C TYR A 95 0.42 -12.62 20.13
N ALA A 96 -0.54 -11.71 19.97
CA ALA A 96 -0.49 -10.33 20.45
C ALA A 96 -1.90 -9.84 20.82
N CYS A 97 -1.99 -8.72 21.54
CA CYS A 97 -3.27 -8.07 21.82
C CYS A 97 -3.21 -6.56 21.62
N SER A 98 -4.40 -5.96 21.38
CA SER A 98 -4.54 -4.53 21.12
C SER A 98 -5.89 -4.02 21.63
N LYS A 99 -5.96 -2.74 21.99
CA LYS A 99 -7.23 -2.06 22.31
C LYS A 99 -7.88 -1.39 21.11
N ASP A 100 -7.10 -1.11 20.07
CA ASP A 100 -7.48 -0.23 18.98
C ASP A 100 -7.11 -0.75 17.59
N LEU A 101 -6.48 -1.94 17.49
CA LEU A 101 -5.93 -2.57 16.30
C LEU A 101 -4.72 -1.82 15.68
N ILE A 102 -4.27 -0.75 16.33
CA ILE A 102 -3.17 0.11 15.88
C ILE A 102 -1.93 -0.15 16.73
N HIS A 103 -2.10 -0.12 18.07
CA HIS A 103 -1.05 -0.32 19.04
C HIS A 103 -1.12 -1.74 19.60
N TRP A 104 -0.11 -2.52 19.34
CA TRP A 104 -0.05 -3.93 19.72
C TRP A 104 0.88 -4.16 20.89
N SER A 105 0.54 -5.14 21.72
CA SER A 105 1.43 -5.63 22.78
C SER A 105 2.71 -6.24 22.19
N GLU A 106 3.69 -6.46 23.06
CA GLU A 106 4.80 -7.37 22.76
C GLU A 106 4.26 -8.73 22.30
N GLN A 107 4.87 -9.28 21.25
CA GLN A 107 4.47 -10.56 20.66
C GLN A 107 5.00 -11.71 21.53
N ARG A 108 4.20 -12.77 21.62
CA ARG A 108 4.59 -13.98 22.32
C ARG A 108 4.39 -15.19 21.42
N PHE A 109 5.30 -16.13 21.51
CA PHE A 109 5.13 -17.46 20.93
C PHE A 109 4.48 -18.37 21.98
N ILE A 110 3.34 -18.99 21.65
CA ILE A 110 2.58 -19.86 22.57
C ILE A 110 2.75 -21.30 22.10
N GLU A 111 3.58 -22.07 22.80
CA GLU A 111 3.78 -23.49 22.50
C GLU A 111 2.58 -24.30 23.02
N VAL A 112 1.95 -25.08 22.15
CA VAL A 112 0.74 -25.85 22.44
C VAL A 112 0.87 -27.34 22.16
N MET A 113 1.81 -27.76 21.32
CA MET A 113 2.05 -29.17 20.99
C MET A 113 3.29 -29.67 21.74
N LYS A 114 3.09 -30.62 22.67
CA LYS A 114 4.18 -31.21 23.47
C LYS A 114 4.97 -32.26 22.71
N ASP A 115 4.35 -32.93 21.75
CA ASP A 115 4.98 -33.95 20.92
C ASP A 115 6.02 -33.30 20.00
N THR A 116 7.28 -33.68 20.20
CA THR A 116 8.41 -33.10 19.45
C THR A 116 8.45 -33.51 17.99
N SER A 117 7.70 -34.53 17.60
CA SER A 117 7.55 -34.95 16.21
C SER A 117 6.51 -34.12 15.44
N THR A 118 5.77 -33.23 16.12
CA THR A 118 4.77 -32.37 15.49
C THR A 118 5.41 -31.55 14.36
N VAL A 119 4.84 -31.68 13.16
CA VAL A 119 5.37 -31.03 11.94
C VAL A 119 5.09 -29.53 11.94
N ASN A 120 3.92 -29.13 12.41
CA ASN A 120 3.43 -27.75 12.31
C ASN A 120 2.28 -27.46 13.28
N VAL A 121 1.99 -26.16 13.42
CA VAL A 121 0.76 -25.63 14.01
C VAL A 121 0.23 -24.57 13.05
N TRP A 122 -0.85 -24.87 12.32
CA TRP A 122 -1.39 -24.05 11.27
C TRP A 122 -2.77 -23.52 11.57
N ALA A 123 -3.07 -22.35 11.01
CA ALA A 123 -4.35 -21.67 11.03
C ALA A 123 -5.01 -21.69 12.43
N PRO A 124 -4.34 -21.08 13.45
CA PRO A 124 -4.97 -20.96 14.76
C PRO A 124 -6.18 -20.02 14.64
N GLU A 125 -7.36 -20.54 15.01
CA GLU A 125 -8.62 -19.82 14.98
C GLU A 125 -9.16 -19.58 16.39
N LEU A 126 -9.58 -18.37 16.65
CA LEU A 126 -10.12 -17.93 17.93
C LEU A 126 -11.65 -17.96 17.93
N PHE A 127 -12.20 -18.56 18.98
CA PHE A 127 -13.63 -18.53 19.25
C PHE A 127 -13.89 -18.14 20.70
N TRP A 128 -14.81 -17.20 20.98
CA TRP A 128 -15.17 -16.81 22.32
C TRP A 128 -16.35 -17.63 22.83
N ASP A 129 -16.13 -18.44 23.87
CA ASP A 129 -17.19 -19.14 24.61
C ASP A 129 -17.72 -18.20 25.70
N ASP A 130 -18.82 -17.52 25.41
CA ASP A 130 -19.48 -16.58 26.30
C ASP A 130 -20.14 -17.26 27.51
N VAL A 131 -20.44 -18.56 27.41
CA VAL A 131 -21.03 -19.35 28.53
C VAL A 131 -19.96 -19.63 29.59
N LYS A 132 -18.79 -20.07 29.20
CA LYS A 132 -17.65 -20.33 30.12
C LYS A 132 -16.73 -19.12 30.29
N ARG A 133 -16.97 -18.05 29.52
CA ARG A 133 -16.14 -16.83 29.52
C ARG A 133 -14.67 -17.13 29.32
N GLN A 134 -14.37 -17.85 28.25
CA GLN A 134 -13.01 -18.21 27.87
C GLN A 134 -12.86 -18.28 26.36
N ALA A 135 -11.64 -18.08 25.88
CA ALA A 135 -11.31 -18.30 24.48
C ALA A 135 -11.06 -19.78 24.24
N VAL A 136 -11.54 -20.28 23.12
CA VAL A 136 -11.18 -21.55 22.51
C VAL A 136 -10.28 -21.23 21.34
N ILE A 137 -9.10 -21.84 21.28
CA ILE A 137 -8.15 -21.66 20.19
C ILE A 137 -8.01 -23.02 19.50
N ILE A 138 -8.34 -23.08 18.22
CA ILE A 138 -8.31 -24.29 17.40
C ILE A 138 -7.18 -24.15 16.39
N TRP A 139 -6.47 -25.21 16.08
CA TRP A 139 -5.44 -25.22 15.03
C TRP A 139 -5.31 -26.59 14.39
N ALA A 140 -4.67 -26.65 13.23
CA ALA A 140 -4.33 -27.90 12.58
C ALA A 140 -2.87 -28.32 12.88
N SER A 141 -2.66 -29.61 13.17
CA SER A 141 -1.33 -30.18 13.33
C SER A 141 -1.25 -31.58 12.74
N CYS A 142 -0.08 -31.90 12.19
CA CYS A 142 0.29 -33.23 11.78
C CYS A 142 1.30 -33.83 12.77
N ILE A 143 1.02 -35.02 13.29
CA ILE A 143 1.92 -35.82 14.09
C ILE A 143 2.19 -37.13 13.31
N PRO A 144 3.41 -37.31 12.76
CA PRO A 144 3.75 -38.48 11.95
C PRO A 144 3.46 -39.81 12.65
N GLY A 145 2.86 -40.75 11.94
CA GLY A 145 2.52 -42.07 12.44
C GLY A 145 1.33 -42.14 13.42
N LYS A 146 0.74 -41.00 13.80
CA LYS A 146 -0.45 -40.98 14.69
C LYS A 146 -1.74 -41.35 13.94
N TYR A 147 -1.83 -40.97 12.68
CA TYR A 147 -2.92 -41.32 11.77
C TYR A 147 -2.34 -41.93 10.50
N PRO A 148 -3.14 -42.67 9.70
CA PRO A 148 -2.66 -43.25 8.46
C PRO A 148 -1.96 -42.22 7.56
N ASP A 149 -0.83 -42.62 6.97
CA ASP A 149 -0.08 -41.75 6.06
C ASP A 149 -0.81 -41.55 4.71
N GLY A 150 -0.47 -40.48 4.00
CA GLY A 150 -0.72 -40.38 2.57
C GLY A 150 -2.00 -39.69 2.14
N GLN A 151 -2.73 -39.03 3.03
CA GLN A 151 -3.90 -38.23 2.62
C GLN A 151 -3.53 -36.89 2.00
N GLU A 152 -2.33 -36.39 2.27
CA GLU A 152 -1.78 -35.14 1.73
C GLU A 152 -0.38 -35.35 1.12
N ASP A 153 0.19 -34.22 0.60
CA ASP A 153 1.58 -34.18 0.17
C ASP A 153 2.51 -34.46 1.36
N HIS A 154 3.67 -35.00 1.08
CA HIS A 154 4.68 -35.40 2.07
C HIS A 154 4.21 -36.41 3.13
N LYS A 155 3.20 -37.20 2.84
CA LYS A 155 2.58 -38.19 3.74
C LYS A 155 1.93 -37.57 4.99
N ASN A 156 1.62 -36.28 4.97
CA ASN A 156 0.93 -35.62 6.05
C ASN A 156 -0.53 -36.08 6.17
N ASN A 157 -1.05 -36.00 7.39
CA ASN A 157 -2.46 -36.24 7.70
C ASN A 157 -2.81 -35.41 8.95
N HIS A 158 -3.37 -34.22 8.74
CA HIS A 158 -3.65 -33.27 9.81
C HIS A 158 -4.93 -33.60 10.58
N ARG A 159 -4.95 -33.17 11.84
CA ARG A 159 -6.16 -33.10 12.66
C ARG A 159 -6.26 -31.76 13.33
N LEU A 160 -7.50 -31.38 13.70
CA LEU A 160 -7.77 -30.19 14.47
C LEU A 160 -7.62 -30.48 15.97
N TYR A 161 -6.83 -29.65 16.62
CA TYR A 161 -6.62 -29.65 18.05
C TYR A 161 -7.12 -28.33 18.64
N TYR A 162 -7.32 -28.28 19.94
CA TYR A 162 -7.68 -27.03 20.63
C TYR A 162 -7.10 -26.93 22.03
N THR A 163 -7.00 -25.71 22.51
CA THR A 163 -6.80 -25.35 23.90
C THR A 163 -7.83 -24.32 24.33
N THR A 164 -7.88 -24.00 25.62
CA THR A 164 -8.71 -22.90 26.14
C THR A 164 -7.91 -22.02 27.09
N THR A 165 -8.28 -20.75 27.15
CA THR A 165 -7.66 -19.77 28.06
C THR A 165 -8.70 -18.75 28.52
N LYS A 166 -8.57 -18.26 29.75
CA LYS A 166 -9.37 -17.17 30.30
C LYS A 166 -8.65 -15.83 30.31
N ASP A 167 -7.34 -15.85 30.22
CA ASP A 167 -6.47 -14.70 30.49
C ASP A 167 -5.38 -14.52 29.41
N PHE A 168 -5.32 -15.43 28.42
CA PHE A 168 -4.26 -15.49 27.41
C PHE A 168 -2.82 -15.56 27.99
N LYS A 169 -2.71 -15.95 29.24
CA LYS A 169 -1.44 -16.20 29.95
C LYS A 169 -1.27 -17.68 30.28
N THR A 170 -2.34 -18.31 30.72
CA THR A 170 -2.40 -19.73 31.06
C THR A 170 -3.30 -20.47 30.07
N PHE A 171 -2.83 -21.62 29.59
CA PHE A 171 -3.54 -22.40 28.57
C PHE A 171 -3.80 -23.82 29.10
N ALA A 172 -5.00 -24.32 28.88
CA ALA A 172 -5.36 -25.68 29.20
C ALA A 172 -4.56 -26.70 28.38
N PRO A 173 -4.41 -27.95 28.81
CA PRO A 173 -3.78 -28.97 27.98
C PRO A 173 -4.48 -29.14 26.63
N THR A 174 -3.68 -29.31 25.58
CA THR A 174 -4.14 -29.58 24.21
C THR A 174 -5.00 -30.83 24.15
N LYS A 175 -6.11 -30.72 23.43
CA LYS A 175 -7.03 -31.84 23.14
C LYS A 175 -7.31 -31.92 21.65
N LEU A 176 -7.66 -33.14 21.20
CA LEU A 176 -8.21 -33.34 19.87
C LEU A 176 -9.58 -32.68 19.79
N MET A 177 -9.82 -31.90 18.71
CA MET A 177 -11.09 -31.19 18.49
C MET A 177 -12.11 -32.07 17.80
N ILE A 178 -11.67 -32.76 16.74
CA ILE A 178 -12.50 -33.65 15.92
C ILE A 178 -11.62 -34.69 15.26
N GLU A 179 -12.13 -35.91 15.09
CA GLU A 179 -11.59 -36.99 14.25
C GLU A 179 -12.57 -37.23 13.10
N PRO A 180 -12.41 -36.57 11.95
CA PRO A 180 -13.37 -36.66 10.87
C PRO A 180 -13.14 -37.87 9.96
N GLY A 181 -12.04 -38.62 10.10
CA GLY A 181 -11.63 -39.72 9.24
C GLY A 181 -10.87 -39.30 7.98
N PHE A 182 -10.56 -38.02 7.85
CA PHE A 182 -9.79 -37.43 6.74
C PHE A 182 -8.85 -36.34 7.27
N SER A 183 -7.88 -35.91 6.46
CA SER A 183 -7.01 -34.82 6.81
C SER A 183 -7.76 -33.51 6.81
N CYS A 184 -7.77 -32.76 7.92
CA CYS A 184 -8.51 -31.50 8.04
C CYS A 184 -7.67 -30.36 8.63
N ILE A 185 -7.88 -29.18 8.05
CA ILE A 185 -7.26 -27.92 8.47
C ILE A 185 -8.31 -26.78 8.44
N ASP A 186 -7.92 -25.57 8.76
CA ASP A 186 -8.67 -24.34 8.57
C ASP A 186 -10.12 -24.45 9.06
N ALA A 187 -10.35 -24.38 10.35
CA ALA A 187 -11.70 -24.47 10.90
C ALA A 187 -12.14 -23.21 11.60
N THR A 188 -13.36 -22.74 11.34
CA THR A 188 -14.02 -21.69 12.10
C THR A 188 -15.29 -22.18 12.79
N LEU A 189 -15.63 -21.62 13.94
CA LEU A 189 -16.82 -21.96 14.72
C LEU A 189 -17.90 -20.90 14.62
N VAL A 190 -19.13 -21.35 14.41
CA VAL A 190 -20.34 -20.50 14.43
C VAL A 190 -21.22 -20.93 15.58
N LYS A 191 -21.58 -20.00 16.45
CA LYS A 191 -22.59 -20.20 17.49
C LYS A 191 -23.95 -19.75 16.96
N ARG A 192 -24.90 -20.66 16.75
CA ARG A 192 -26.29 -20.34 16.40
C ARG A 192 -27.17 -20.16 17.64
N SER A 193 -26.88 -20.93 18.69
CA SER A 193 -27.47 -20.78 20.02
C SER A 193 -26.57 -21.43 21.09
N ASN A 194 -26.95 -21.39 22.37
CA ASN A 194 -26.17 -21.97 23.46
C ASN A 194 -26.01 -23.50 23.38
N LYS A 195 -26.77 -24.18 22.55
CA LYS A 195 -26.70 -25.62 22.34
C LYS A 195 -26.66 -25.99 20.86
N ASP A 196 -26.22 -25.08 20.01
CA ASP A 196 -26.21 -25.27 18.57
C ASP A 196 -24.99 -24.55 17.96
N TYR A 197 -23.99 -25.33 17.62
CA TYR A 197 -22.71 -24.90 17.07
C TYR A 197 -22.45 -25.58 15.73
N VAL A 198 -21.86 -24.85 14.83
CA VAL A 198 -21.40 -25.32 13.53
C VAL A 198 -19.89 -25.10 13.45
N MET A 199 -19.17 -26.10 13.01
CA MET A 199 -17.79 -26.00 12.57
C MET A 199 -17.79 -26.01 11.04
N VAL A 200 -17.22 -24.98 10.44
CA VAL A 200 -16.90 -24.97 9.01
C VAL A 200 -15.43 -25.32 8.90
N LEU A 201 -15.08 -26.38 8.19
CA LEU A 201 -13.73 -26.95 8.15
C LEU A 201 -13.34 -27.36 6.73
N LYS A 202 -12.05 -27.31 6.44
CA LYS A 202 -11.51 -27.78 5.17
C LYS A 202 -11.12 -29.26 5.26
N ASP A 203 -11.62 -30.07 4.32
CA ASP A 203 -11.03 -31.33 3.97
C ASP A 203 -9.76 -31.08 3.14
N ASN A 204 -8.60 -31.40 3.67
CA ASN A 204 -7.33 -31.15 3.00
C ASN A 204 -6.81 -32.41 2.26
N THR A 205 -7.59 -33.47 2.22
CA THR A 205 -7.26 -34.68 1.48
C THR A 205 -7.10 -34.38 -0.01
N ARG A 206 -6.13 -35.04 -0.63
CA ARG A 206 -5.89 -34.90 -2.07
C ARG A 206 -6.77 -35.86 -2.87
N PRO A 207 -7.40 -35.42 -3.97
CA PRO A 207 -7.32 -34.10 -4.59
C PRO A 207 -8.47 -33.14 -4.19
N GLU A 208 -9.31 -33.49 -3.22
CA GLU A 208 -10.57 -32.79 -2.90
C GLU A 208 -10.33 -31.36 -2.49
N ARG A 209 -9.73 -31.13 -1.33
CA ARG A 209 -9.47 -29.75 -0.80
C ARG A 209 -10.70 -28.88 -0.85
N ASP A 210 -11.79 -29.37 -0.29
CA ASP A 210 -13.10 -28.73 -0.25
C ASP A 210 -13.50 -28.32 1.18
N ILE A 211 -14.65 -27.65 1.33
CA ILE A 211 -15.14 -27.17 2.61
C ILE A 211 -16.43 -27.90 2.99
N LYS A 212 -16.46 -28.36 4.24
CA LYS A 212 -17.55 -29.13 4.85
C LYS A 212 -18.03 -28.48 6.15
N VAL A 213 -19.12 -28.97 6.70
CA VAL A 213 -19.61 -28.56 8.02
C VAL A 213 -19.81 -29.74 8.94
N ALA A 214 -19.64 -29.52 10.25
CA ALA A 214 -20.01 -30.45 11.31
C ALA A 214 -20.78 -29.72 12.40
N TYR A 215 -21.60 -30.44 13.17
CA TYR A 215 -22.51 -29.86 14.16
C TYR A 215 -22.22 -30.41 15.55
N ALA A 216 -22.44 -29.56 16.57
CA ALA A 216 -22.34 -29.97 17.97
C ALA A 216 -23.27 -29.18 18.87
N LYS A 217 -23.52 -29.68 20.06
CA LYS A 217 -24.28 -28.99 21.11
C LYS A 217 -23.38 -28.13 22.01
N SER A 218 -22.09 -28.20 21.79
CA SER A 218 -21.06 -27.48 22.57
C SER A 218 -19.89 -27.14 21.66
N PRO A 219 -19.18 -26.00 21.88
CA PRO A 219 -18.00 -25.66 21.08
C PRO A 219 -16.82 -26.63 21.26
N TYR A 220 -16.92 -27.58 22.17
CA TYR A 220 -15.92 -28.62 22.45
C TYR A 220 -16.31 -29.99 21.86
N GLY A 221 -17.43 -30.04 21.12
CA GLY A 221 -18.01 -31.31 20.66
C GLY A 221 -18.84 -32.05 21.74
N PRO A 222 -19.13 -33.34 21.57
CA PRO A 222 -18.73 -34.12 20.39
C PRO A 222 -19.37 -33.59 19.10
N TRP A 223 -18.55 -33.62 18.03
CA TRP A 223 -18.97 -33.18 16.70
C TRP A 223 -19.63 -34.31 15.93
N SER A 224 -20.61 -33.98 15.10
CA SER A 224 -21.18 -34.91 14.14
C SER A 224 -20.14 -35.38 13.10
N LYS A 225 -20.44 -36.38 12.32
CA LYS A 225 -19.75 -36.63 11.06
C LYS A 225 -19.82 -35.35 10.20
N ALA A 226 -18.73 -35.05 9.49
CA ALA A 226 -18.73 -33.91 8.55
C ALA A 226 -19.71 -34.18 7.39
N SER A 227 -20.31 -33.13 6.87
CA SER A 227 -21.20 -33.16 5.72
C SER A 227 -20.48 -33.55 4.44
N GLU A 228 -21.23 -33.79 3.36
CA GLU A 228 -20.70 -33.65 2.02
C GLU A 228 -20.22 -32.20 1.80
N PRO A 229 -19.26 -31.98 0.88
CA PRO A 229 -18.76 -30.65 0.62
C PRO A 229 -19.85 -29.74 0.02
N PHE A 230 -19.86 -28.49 0.42
CA PHE A 230 -20.74 -27.48 -0.18
C PHE A 230 -20.00 -26.56 -1.17
N THR A 231 -18.69 -26.65 -1.27
CA THR A 231 -17.87 -25.93 -2.26
C THR A 231 -17.36 -26.87 -3.34
N GLY A 232 -16.82 -26.28 -4.40
CA GLY A 232 -15.91 -26.98 -5.31
C GLY A 232 -14.58 -27.32 -4.64
N LYS A 233 -13.68 -27.88 -5.44
CA LYS A 233 -12.32 -28.26 -5.02
C LYS A 233 -11.39 -27.05 -4.95
N MET A 234 -10.25 -27.21 -4.25
CA MET A 234 -9.16 -26.24 -4.14
C MET A 234 -9.59 -24.96 -3.43
N MET A 235 -10.32 -25.13 -2.33
CA MET A 235 -10.79 -24.04 -1.44
C MET A 235 -10.13 -24.15 -0.08
N GLU A 236 -9.91 -22.99 0.59
CA GLU A 236 -9.30 -22.97 1.92
C GLU A 236 -9.72 -21.78 2.77
N GLY A 237 -9.37 -21.78 4.05
CA GLY A 237 -9.50 -20.66 4.97
C GLY A 237 -10.93 -20.13 5.14
N PRO A 238 -11.92 -20.97 5.51
CA PRO A 238 -13.29 -20.50 5.70
C PRO A 238 -13.38 -19.52 6.88
N THR A 239 -14.08 -18.41 6.67
CA THR A 239 -14.50 -17.49 7.73
C THR A 239 -15.95 -17.09 7.53
N THR A 240 -16.65 -16.72 8.58
CA THR A 240 -18.09 -16.49 8.53
C THR A 240 -18.48 -15.11 9.06
N VAL A 241 -19.45 -14.49 8.42
CA VAL A 241 -20.08 -13.26 8.89
C VAL A 241 -21.59 -13.33 8.75
N LYS A 242 -22.30 -12.86 9.76
CA LYS A 242 -23.77 -12.79 9.74
C LYS A 242 -24.19 -11.46 9.12
N VAL A 243 -24.96 -11.51 8.04
CA VAL A 243 -25.34 -10.33 7.27
C VAL A 243 -26.83 -10.32 6.93
N PRO A 244 -27.44 -9.14 6.83
CA PRO A 244 -28.74 -8.98 6.17
C PRO A 244 -28.56 -9.01 4.66
N ARG A 245 -29.58 -9.48 3.94
CA ARG A 245 -29.69 -9.31 2.49
C ARG A 245 -31.17 -9.15 2.09
N LYS A 246 -31.41 -8.53 0.94
CA LYS A 246 -32.76 -8.54 0.34
C LYS A 246 -33.06 -9.93 -0.20
N THR A 247 -34.34 -10.36 -0.02
CA THR A 247 -34.83 -11.59 -0.65
C THR A 247 -34.77 -11.51 -2.17
N LYS A 248 -34.80 -12.66 -2.86
CA LYS A 248 -34.67 -12.72 -4.33
C LYS A 248 -35.70 -11.87 -5.08
N ASP A 249 -36.87 -11.69 -4.51
CA ASP A 249 -37.94 -10.82 -5.04
C ASP A 249 -37.81 -9.35 -4.62
N GLY A 250 -36.81 -9.02 -3.79
CA GLY A 250 -36.52 -7.65 -3.32
C GLY A 250 -37.52 -7.08 -2.31
N LYS A 251 -38.52 -7.87 -1.86
CA LYS A 251 -39.66 -7.37 -1.05
C LYS A 251 -39.42 -7.46 0.45
N ALA A 252 -38.52 -8.30 0.88
CA ALA A 252 -38.23 -8.49 2.31
C ALA A 252 -36.71 -8.51 2.54
N GLU A 253 -36.31 -8.37 3.79
CA GLU A 253 -34.95 -8.57 4.25
C GLU A 253 -34.85 -9.90 4.99
N GLU A 254 -33.80 -10.67 4.70
CA GLU A 254 -33.50 -11.91 5.41
C GLU A 254 -32.09 -11.83 6.01
N VAL A 255 -31.86 -12.50 7.12
CA VAL A 255 -30.58 -12.55 7.80
C VAL A 255 -30.02 -13.98 7.70
N GLY A 256 -28.76 -14.08 7.31
CA GLY A 256 -28.05 -15.34 7.20
C GLY A 256 -26.55 -15.15 7.40
N TRP A 257 -25.79 -16.16 7.01
CA TRP A 257 -24.34 -16.13 7.07
C TRP A 257 -23.74 -16.18 5.67
N LEU A 258 -22.76 -15.33 5.43
CA LEU A 258 -21.80 -15.49 4.35
C LEU A 258 -20.62 -16.30 4.89
N ILE A 259 -20.24 -17.35 4.16
CA ILE A 259 -19.06 -18.15 4.39
C ILE A 259 -18.08 -17.77 3.30
N TYR A 260 -17.06 -17.00 3.63
CA TYR A 260 -15.96 -16.64 2.73
C TYR A 260 -14.87 -17.71 2.77
N TYR A 261 -14.17 -17.89 1.66
CA TYR A 261 -13.04 -18.81 1.55
C TYR A 261 -12.12 -18.40 0.40
N ASP A 262 -10.83 -18.72 0.50
CA ASP A 262 -9.86 -18.54 -0.57
C ASP A 262 -10.07 -19.58 -1.68
N ARG A 263 -10.23 -19.11 -2.92
CA ARG A 263 -10.08 -19.89 -4.14
C ARG A 263 -8.63 -19.73 -4.62
N TYR A 264 -7.70 -20.40 -3.95
CA TYR A 264 -6.28 -20.07 -4.03
C TYR A 264 -5.64 -20.29 -5.42
N GLU A 265 -6.20 -21.17 -6.26
CA GLU A 265 -5.78 -21.30 -7.66
C GLU A 265 -6.22 -20.10 -8.51
N LEU A 266 -7.39 -19.55 -8.25
CA LEU A 266 -7.94 -18.35 -8.92
C LEU A 266 -7.38 -17.05 -8.32
N LYS A 267 -6.74 -17.13 -7.16
CA LYS A 267 -6.19 -15.98 -6.41
C LYS A 267 -7.24 -14.94 -6.06
N ASP A 268 -8.42 -15.39 -5.69
CA ASP A 268 -9.55 -14.57 -5.27
C ASP A 268 -10.38 -15.25 -4.16
N PHE A 269 -11.46 -14.61 -3.73
CA PHE A 269 -12.37 -15.15 -2.74
C PHE A 269 -13.65 -15.68 -3.37
N GLY A 270 -14.11 -16.82 -2.89
CA GLY A 270 -15.47 -17.30 -3.05
C GLY A 270 -16.32 -17.03 -1.81
N ALA A 271 -17.63 -17.10 -1.97
CA ALA A 271 -18.57 -17.01 -0.87
C ALA A 271 -19.83 -17.84 -1.09
N HIS A 272 -20.33 -18.46 -0.03
CA HIS A 272 -21.64 -19.06 0.00
C HIS A 272 -22.52 -18.37 1.05
N PHE A 273 -23.78 -18.18 0.71
CA PHE A 273 -24.79 -17.71 1.66
C PHE A 273 -25.61 -18.88 2.18
N THR A 274 -25.86 -18.91 3.49
CA THR A 274 -26.71 -19.92 4.13
C THR A 274 -27.51 -19.31 5.28
N LYS A 275 -28.70 -19.87 5.54
CA LYS A 275 -29.51 -19.54 6.73
C LYS A 275 -29.44 -20.62 7.82
N ASP A 276 -29.05 -21.80 7.44
CA ASP A 276 -29.20 -23.01 8.26
C ASP A 276 -27.93 -23.88 8.30
N PHE A 277 -26.92 -23.59 7.47
CA PHE A 277 -25.75 -24.42 7.25
C PHE A 277 -26.05 -25.82 6.67
N VAL A 278 -27.25 -26.01 6.10
CA VAL A 278 -27.67 -27.22 5.39
C VAL A 278 -27.81 -26.93 3.90
N THR A 279 -28.39 -25.77 3.60
CA THR A 279 -28.57 -25.30 2.22
C THR A 279 -27.62 -24.12 1.97
N PHE A 280 -26.91 -24.19 0.86
CA PHE A 280 -25.87 -23.21 0.51
C PHE A 280 -26.12 -22.65 -0.89
N GLU A 281 -26.11 -21.32 -1.01
CA GLU A 281 -26.19 -20.61 -2.27
C GLU A 281 -24.82 -20.03 -2.62
N ASP A 282 -24.23 -20.43 -3.75
CA ASP A 282 -23.02 -19.80 -4.25
C ASP A 282 -23.32 -18.35 -4.65
N VAL A 283 -22.65 -17.43 -3.99
CA VAL A 283 -22.75 -15.99 -4.19
C VAL A 283 -21.40 -15.36 -4.50
N SER A 284 -20.43 -16.15 -4.95
CA SER A 284 -19.08 -15.68 -5.25
C SER A 284 -19.03 -14.54 -6.25
N ASN A 285 -20.00 -14.46 -7.15
CA ASN A 285 -20.13 -13.38 -8.13
C ASN A 285 -20.79 -12.09 -7.58
N LYS A 286 -21.25 -12.12 -6.32
CA LYS A 286 -21.89 -10.98 -5.65
C LYS A 286 -21.01 -10.32 -4.61
N VAL A 287 -19.86 -10.90 -4.31
CA VAL A 287 -18.90 -10.37 -3.35
C VAL A 287 -17.71 -9.74 -4.07
N SER A 288 -17.12 -8.74 -3.44
CA SER A 288 -15.92 -8.08 -3.95
C SER A 288 -14.91 -7.93 -2.83
N VAL A 289 -13.74 -8.56 -2.98
CA VAL A 289 -12.63 -8.50 -2.02
C VAL A 289 -11.40 -7.95 -2.74
N PRO A 290 -10.63 -7.01 -2.12
CA PRO A 290 -9.41 -6.49 -2.72
C PRO A 290 -8.42 -7.60 -3.05
N LYS A 291 -7.69 -7.44 -4.16
CA LYS A 291 -6.70 -8.43 -4.61
C LYS A 291 -5.54 -8.58 -3.63
N LEU A 292 -4.84 -9.71 -3.70
CA LEU A 292 -3.67 -10.09 -2.91
C LEU A 292 -3.95 -10.46 -1.46
N HIS A 293 -5.10 -10.07 -0.90
CA HIS A 293 -5.47 -10.48 0.45
C HIS A 293 -5.74 -11.97 0.51
N LYS A 294 -5.33 -12.57 1.62
CA LYS A 294 -5.54 -13.96 1.98
C LYS A 294 -6.45 -14.06 3.19
N HIS A 295 -7.01 -15.25 3.42
CA HIS A 295 -7.98 -15.50 4.48
C HIS A 295 -7.49 -15.14 5.89
N GLY A 296 -8.44 -14.76 6.71
CA GLY A 296 -8.32 -14.45 8.14
C GLY A 296 -9.71 -14.48 8.75
N THR A 297 -9.91 -13.82 9.85
CA THR A 297 -11.19 -13.81 10.57
C THR A 297 -11.96 -12.51 10.35
N ILE A 298 -13.22 -12.62 9.96
CA ILE A 298 -14.16 -11.50 9.89
C ILE A 298 -14.82 -11.30 11.27
N PHE A 299 -14.86 -10.06 11.72
CA PHE A 299 -15.53 -9.68 12.97
C PHE A 299 -16.29 -8.35 12.85
N GLU A 300 -17.32 -8.19 13.68
CA GLU A 300 -18.01 -6.90 13.81
C GLU A 300 -17.20 -5.96 14.70
N ALA A 301 -17.10 -4.69 14.30
CA ALA A 301 -16.46 -3.64 15.06
C ALA A 301 -17.32 -2.38 15.10
N ASP A 302 -17.05 -1.53 16.07
CA ASP A 302 -17.63 -0.20 16.14
C ASP A 302 -16.99 0.68 15.05
N GLU A 303 -17.76 1.56 14.44
CA GLU A 303 -17.27 2.51 13.43
C GLU A 303 -16.08 3.34 13.93
N ALA A 304 -16.01 3.61 15.24
CA ALA A 304 -14.88 4.30 15.86
C ALA A 304 -13.55 3.55 15.70
N ILE A 305 -13.55 2.22 15.76
CA ILE A 305 -12.36 1.37 15.53
C ILE A 305 -11.91 1.48 14.07
N LEU A 306 -12.84 1.36 13.13
CA LEU A 306 -12.53 1.55 11.71
C LEU A 306 -11.98 2.95 11.44
N ASN A 307 -12.63 3.98 11.96
CA ASN A 307 -12.16 5.37 11.81
C ASN A 307 -10.76 5.57 12.42
N GLY A 308 -10.46 4.92 13.54
CA GLY A 308 -9.11 4.87 14.12
C GLY A 308 -8.10 4.32 13.13
N LEU A 309 -8.36 3.15 12.56
CA LEU A 309 -7.50 2.51 11.55
C LEU A 309 -7.33 3.40 10.30
N LEU A 310 -8.43 3.90 9.75
CA LEU A 310 -8.40 4.74 8.54
C LEU A 310 -7.66 6.06 8.77
N ASN A 311 -7.65 6.58 9.99
CA ASN A 311 -6.99 7.84 10.35
C ASN A 311 -5.54 7.66 10.81
N ALA A 312 -5.17 6.51 11.37
CA ALA A 312 -3.86 6.29 11.99
C ALA A 312 -2.68 6.44 11.02
N LYS A 313 -2.89 6.21 9.73
CA LYS A 313 -1.87 6.35 8.66
C LYS A 313 -2.22 7.46 7.66
N LYS A 314 -3.20 8.29 7.97
CA LYS A 314 -3.48 9.47 7.13
C LYS A 314 -2.43 10.54 7.35
N ILE A 315 -2.09 11.21 6.27
CA ILE A 315 -1.28 12.43 6.34
C ILE A 315 -2.11 13.47 7.08
N HIS A 316 -1.60 13.92 8.22
CA HIS A 316 -2.22 15.00 8.97
C HIS A 316 -1.66 16.34 8.48
N TYR A 317 -2.50 17.16 7.89
CA TYR A 317 -2.15 18.52 7.58
C TYR A 317 -2.15 19.36 8.85
N THR A 318 -1.00 19.92 9.20
CA THR A 318 -0.88 20.91 10.27
C THR A 318 -1.26 22.26 9.69
N GLY A 319 -2.47 22.72 9.95
CA GLY A 319 -2.96 24.02 9.47
C GLY A 319 -4.48 24.04 9.30
N LYS A 320 -5.03 25.22 9.07
CA LYS A 320 -6.45 25.37 8.73
C LYS A 320 -6.63 24.92 7.26
N THR A 321 -6.91 23.66 7.04
CA THR A 321 -7.31 23.20 5.72
C THR A 321 -8.81 23.40 5.52
N LEU A 322 -9.19 23.90 4.36
CA LEU A 322 -10.59 23.94 3.91
C LEU A 322 -11.03 22.62 3.29
N SER A 323 -10.09 21.71 3.06
CA SER A 323 -10.39 20.41 2.43
C SER A 323 -10.73 19.34 3.45
N ASN A 324 -11.64 18.46 3.08
CA ASN A 324 -11.95 17.23 3.82
C ASN A 324 -11.24 16.04 3.15
N PRO A 325 -10.16 15.49 3.74
CA PRO A 325 -9.38 14.41 3.13
C PRO A 325 -10.17 13.09 2.99
N ASN A 326 -11.34 12.99 3.62
CA ASN A 326 -12.19 11.78 3.54
C ASN A 326 -13.16 11.80 2.36
N ARG A 327 -13.20 12.89 1.60
CA ARG A 327 -14.04 13.01 0.41
C ARG A 327 -13.15 13.04 -0.84
N HIS A 328 -13.58 12.36 -1.90
CA HIS A 328 -12.86 12.32 -3.18
C HIS A 328 -12.66 13.71 -3.80
N ASP A 329 -13.57 14.64 -3.53
CA ASP A 329 -13.54 16.03 -3.97
C ASP A 329 -12.93 16.98 -2.92
N GLY A 330 -12.42 16.45 -1.81
CA GLY A 330 -11.95 17.23 -0.68
C GLY A 330 -13.05 18.00 0.06
N GLY A 331 -14.33 17.82 -0.30
CA GLY A 331 -15.43 18.65 0.19
C GLY A 331 -15.30 20.12 -0.17
N LEU A 332 -14.45 20.43 -1.15
CA LEU A 332 -14.26 21.79 -1.64
C LEU A 332 -15.39 22.19 -2.59
N SER A 333 -15.74 23.46 -2.57
CA SER A 333 -16.61 24.03 -3.60
C SER A 333 -15.94 23.90 -4.97
N PRO A 334 -16.71 23.71 -6.05
CA PRO A 334 -16.14 23.78 -7.40
C PRO A 334 -15.31 25.04 -7.57
N VAL A 335 -14.12 24.90 -8.13
CA VAL A 335 -13.22 26.04 -8.34
C VAL A 335 -13.81 26.92 -9.44
N VAL A 336 -14.24 28.11 -9.06
CA VAL A 336 -14.72 29.12 -10.00
C VAL A 336 -13.52 29.90 -10.54
N GLY A 337 -13.50 30.13 -11.85
CA GLY A 337 -12.42 30.88 -12.51
C GLY A 337 -11.17 30.07 -12.83
N VAL A 338 -11.24 28.73 -12.81
CA VAL A 338 -10.18 27.89 -13.39
C VAL A 338 -10.26 27.93 -14.92
N HIS A 339 -9.12 28.26 -15.52
CA HIS A 339 -8.95 28.24 -16.96
C HIS A 339 -7.88 27.22 -17.33
N ASN A 340 -8.20 26.35 -18.26
CA ASN A 340 -7.22 25.42 -18.84
C ASN A 340 -6.66 26.06 -20.11
N ILE A 341 -5.38 26.42 -20.07
CA ILE A 341 -4.70 27.07 -21.18
C ILE A 341 -3.79 26.03 -21.85
N GLN A 342 -4.01 25.78 -23.14
CA GLN A 342 -3.12 24.95 -23.94
C GLN A 342 -1.90 25.78 -24.35
N ILE A 343 -0.72 25.45 -23.79
CA ILE A 343 0.53 26.18 -24.09
C ILE A 343 1.28 25.60 -25.27
N LEU A 344 1.09 24.31 -25.58
CA LEU A 344 1.67 23.62 -26.73
C LEU A 344 0.65 22.69 -27.37
N ARG A 345 0.64 22.68 -28.69
CA ARG A 345 0.01 21.64 -29.49
C ARG A 345 1.08 21.04 -30.40
N ALA A 346 1.18 19.72 -30.41
CA ALA A 346 2.07 18.99 -31.30
C ALA A 346 1.30 17.97 -32.13
N ASN A 347 1.73 17.79 -33.38
CA ASN A 347 1.16 16.78 -34.27
C ASN A 347 2.27 16.14 -35.10
N ARG A 348 2.54 14.86 -34.84
CA ARG A 348 3.63 14.15 -35.49
C ARG A 348 3.39 13.85 -36.96
N GLU A 349 2.14 13.56 -37.32
CA GLU A 349 1.77 13.23 -38.68
C GLU A 349 1.64 14.50 -39.58
N HIS A 350 1.18 15.58 -38.94
CA HIS A 350 0.95 16.86 -39.66
C HIS A 350 1.51 18.04 -38.83
N PRO A 351 2.84 18.20 -38.73
CA PRO A 351 3.44 19.26 -37.92
C PRO A 351 3.00 20.67 -38.33
N SER A 352 2.68 20.89 -39.59
CA SER A 352 2.22 22.18 -40.10
C SER A 352 0.93 22.69 -39.44
N VAL A 353 0.05 21.81 -38.95
CA VAL A 353 -1.17 22.23 -38.21
C VAL A 353 -0.90 22.60 -36.76
N SER A 354 0.33 22.49 -36.31
CA SER A 354 0.79 22.80 -34.97
C SER A 354 2.07 23.63 -34.95
N ASN A 355 2.14 24.63 -35.85
CA ASN A 355 3.28 25.56 -35.98
C ASN A 355 4.65 24.86 -36.12
N GLY A 356 4.70 23.72 -36.80
CA GLY A 356 5.91 22.93 -37.00
C GLY A 356 6.26 21.99 -35.85
N ASN A 357 5.48 21.98 -34.75
CA ASN A 357 5.75 21.13 -33.56
C ASN A 357 5.30 19.69 -33.85
N GLY A 358 6.25 18.81 -34.19
CA GLY A 358 6.02 17.42 -34.53
C GLY A 358 6.31 16.41 -33.42
N TRP A 359 6.99 16.81 -32.34
CA TRP A 359 7.34 15.93 -31.23
C TRP A 359 6.21 15.87 -30.21
N THR A 360 5.66 14.68 -30.01
CA THR A 360 4.38 14.50 -29.31
C THR A 360 4.49 14.02 -27.88
N TYR A 361 5.67 13.63 -27.42
CA TYR A 361 5.90 13.36 -26.00
C TYR A 361 6.44 14.61 -25.34
N ASN A 362 5.56 15.31 -24.61
CA ASN A 362 5.89 16.52 -23.84
C ASN A 362 5.55 16.25 -22.38
N HIS A 363 6.57 16.24 -21.52
CA HIS A 363 6.42 15.68 -20.18
C HIS A 363 7.05 16.58 -19.12
N GLN A 364 6.53 16.46 -17.90
CA GLN A 364 7.02 17.06 -16.68
C GLN A 364 7.29 18.57 -16.78
N PRO A 365 6.25 19.37 -17.06
CA PRO A 365 6.41 20.82 -17.11
C PRO A 365 6.75 21.35 -15.71
N MET A 366 7.76 22.23 -15.66
CA MET A 366 8.17 22.96 -14.47
C MET A 366 7.98 24.44 -14.71
N MET A 367 7.30 25.12 -13.79
CA MET A 367 6.97 26.54 -13.89
C MET A 367 7.73 27.36 -12.87
N ALA A 368 8.18 28.54 -13.30
CA ALA A 368 8.66 29.60 -12.43
C ALA A 368 7.89 30.89 -12.72
N TYR A 369 7.65 31.69 -11.69
CA TYR A 369 7.22 33.08 -11.83
C TYR A 369 8.35 33.97 -11.32
N TRP A 370 8.94 34.76 -12.22
CA TRP A 370 10.11 35.58 -11.92
C TRP A 370 10.02 36.93 -12.63
N GLN A 371 10.27 37.99 -11.91
CA GLN A 371 10.22 39.37 -12.44
C GLN A 371 8.94 39.68 -13.26
N ASN A 372 7.79 39.32 -12.72
CA ASN A 372 6.45 39.50 -13.30
C ASN A 372 6.22 38.75 -14.64
N LYS A 373 6.88 37.63 -14.84
CA LYS A 373 6.73 36.80 -16.03
C LYS A 373 6.73 35.32 -15.64
N PHE A 374 5.92 34.53 -16.32
CA PHE A 374 5.88 33.07 -16.19
C PHE A 374 6.89 32.43 -17.15
N TYR A 375 7.56 31.42 -16.67
CA TYR A 375 8.50 30.59 -17.41
C TYR A 375 8.10 29.13 -17.19
N VAL A 376 7.93 28.39 -18.28
CA VAL A 376 7.69 26.95 -18.20
C VAL A 376 8.69 26.23 -19.10
N HIS A 377 9.32 25.21 -18.57
CA HIS A 377 10.09 24.29 -19.40
C HIS A 377 9.65 22.85 -19.18
N TYR A 378 9.84 22.03 -20.18
CA TYR A 378 9.39 20.65 -20.19
C TYR A 378 10.27 19.82 -21.13
N LEU A 379 10.37 18.52 -20.82
CA LEU A 379 10.99 17.53 -21.69
C LEU A 379 10.17 17.36 -22.96
N CYS A 380 10.86 17.23 -24.09
CA CYS A 380 10.23 17.01 -25.40
C CYS A 380 10.99 15.91 -26.16
N ASP A 381 10.30 14.80 -26.43
CA ASP A 381 10.77 13.68 -27.21
C ASP A 381 9.89 13.46 -28.45
N PRO A 382 10.38 12.82 -29.51
CA PRO A 382 9.63 12.67 -30.76
C PRO A 382 8.31 11.92 -30.59
N LYS A 383 8.29 10.85 -29.79
CA LYS A 383 7.16 9.93 -29.76
C LYS A 383 6.79 9.42 -28.36
N ASP A 384 7.76 9.05 -27.56
CA ASP A 384 7.58 8.31 -26.33
C ASP A 384 8.71 8.64 -25.37
N GLU A 385 8.54 8.35 -24.09
CA GLU A 385 9.56 8.52 -23.08
C GLU A 385 10.82 7.72 -23.42
N HIS A 386 11.99 8.31 -23.20
CA HIS A 386 13.29 7.68 -23.47
C HIS A 386 13.57 7.39 -24.97
N VAL A 387 12.88 8.06 -25.86
CA VAL A 387 13.14 7.92 -27.30
C VAL A 387 13.98 9.10 -27.80
N PRO A 388 15.27 8.91 -28.11
CA PRO A 388 16.11 9.98 -28.66
C PRO A 388 15.70 10.34 -30.11
N PRO A 389 16.02 11.57 -30.57
CA PRO A 389 16.68 12.62 -29.81
C PRO A 389 15.75 13.29 -28.80
N SER A 390 16.33 13.86 -27.73
CA SER A 390 15.58 14.48 -26.65
C SER A 390 16.10 15.88 -26.37
N HIS A 391 15.20 16.83 -26.16
CA HIS A 391 15.55 18.18 -25.73
C HIS A 391 14.53 18.74 -24.72
N THR A 392 14.87 19.86 -24.09
CA THR A 392 13.96 20.60 -23.22
C THR A 392 13.52 21.87 -23.92
N MET A 393 12.23 22.15 -23.89
CA MET A 393 11.62 23.35 -24.44
C MET A 393 11.34 24.39 -23.37
N LEU A 394 11.35 25.66 -23.73
CA LEU A 394 10.98 26.80 -22.88
C LEU A 394 9.89 27.61 -23.57
N GLN A 395 8.87 28.00 -22.83
CA GLN A 395 7.89 28.99 -23.20
C GLN A 395 7.71 30.00 -22.08
N THR A 396 7.29 31.22 -22.41
CA THR A 396 7.09 32.30 -21.43
C THR A 396 5.76 32.99 -21.63
N SER A 397 5.23 33.58 -20.57
CA SER A 397 4.00 34.35 -20.60
C SER A 397 4.04 35.50 -19.59
N GLU A 398 3.47 36.64 -19.91
CA GLU A 398 3.32 37.77 -19.00
C GLU A 398 2.01 37.72 -18.21
N ASP A 399 0.98 37.08 -18.78
CA ASP A 399 -0.39 37.06 -18.26
C ASP A 399 -0.89 35.65 -17.87
N GLY A 400 -0.13 34.59 -18.18
CA GLY A 400 -0.52 33.19 -18.01
C GLY A 400 -1.52 32.67 -19.06
N TYR A 401 -2.02 33.53 -19.94
CA TYR A 401 -3.00 33.19 -20.98
C TYR A 401 -2.36 33.13 -22.37
N THR A 402 -1.50 34.08 -22.67
CA THR A 402 -0.79 34.18 -23.94
C THR A 402 0.65 33.71 -23.76
N TRP A 403 1.04 32.68 -24.49
CA TRP A 403 2.35 32.05 -24.36
C TRP A 403 3.18 32.22 -25.63
N SER A 404 4.48 32.37 -25.44
CA SER A 404 5.43 32.45 -26.55
C SER A 404 5.47 31.12 -27.33
N ASP A 405 5.97 31.18 -28.56
CA ASP A 405 6.39 29.96 -29.25
C ASP A 405 7.46 29.23 -28.45
N PRO A 406 7.49 27.87 -28.51
CA PRO A 406 8.50 27.09 -27.80
C PRO A 406 9.89 27.31 -28.40
N GLN A 407 10.89 27.49 -27.54
CA GLN A 407 12.30 27.54 -27.92
C GLN A 407 13.09 26.43 -27.22
N VAL A 408 14.14 25.91 -27.86
CA VAL A 408 14.99 24.90 -27.26
C VAL A 408 15.81 25.49 -26.11
N LEU A 409 15.56 25.01 -24.89
CA LEU A 409 16.30 25.41 -23.69
C LEU A 409 17.59 24.59 -23.51
N PHE A 410 17.48 23.28 -23.55
CA PHE A 410 18.61 22.35 -23.55
C PHE A 410 18.52 21.49 -24.80
N PRO A 411 19.48 21.63 -25.73
CA PRO A 411 19.51 20.87 -26.99
C PRO A 411 19.95 19.43 -26.78
N GLU A 412 19.86 18.66 -27.85
CA GLU A 412 20.43 17.32 -27.96
C GLU A 412 21.94 17.35 -27.71
N VAL A 413 22.45 16.33 -27.04
CA VAL A 413 23.88 16.16 -26.76
C VAL A 413 24.34 14.78 -27.18
N GLN A 414 25.39 14.75 -27.98
CA GLN A 414 26.03 13.51 -28.37
C GLN A 414 26.75 12.87 -27.16
N VAL A 415 26.43 11.61 -26.89
CA VAL A 415 27.19 10.82 -25.91
C VAL A 415 28.59 10.56 -26.44
N PRO A 416 29.67 10.75 -25.64
CA PRO A 416 31.02 10.49 -26.11
C PRO A 416 31.16 9.08 -26.67
N GLU A 417 31.85 8.98 -27.81
CA GLU A 417 32.14 7.69 -28.45
C GLU A 417 32.85 6.75 -27.45
N GLY A 418 32.39 5.50 -27.40
CA GLY A 418 32.94 4.51 -26.47
C GLY A 418 32.56 4.69 -24.99
N PHE A 419 31.65 5.64 -24.67
CA PHE A 419 31.12 5.77 -23.31
C PHE A 419 30.42 4.47 -22.87
N GLN A 420 30.65 4.07 -21.62
CA GLN A 420 30.14 2.83 -21.05
C GLN A 420 29.62 3.08 -19.65
N LYS A 421 28.43 2.56 -19.34
CA LYS A 421 27.91 2.52 -17.98
C LYS A 421 28.61 1.42 -17.16
N PRO A 422 28.83 1.60 -15.84
CA PRO A 422 29.51 0.62 -14.99
C PRO A 422 28.85 -0.77 -14.95
N ASN A 423 27.56 -0.82 -15.15
CA ASN A 423 26.75 -2.05 -15.08
C ASN A 423 26.45 -2.69 -16.44
N ARG A 424 27.06 -2.20 -17.53
CA ARG A 424 26.84 -2.69 -18.90
C ARG A 424 28.15 -2.96 -19.62
N THR A 425 28.07 -3.85 -20.58
CA THR A 425 29.20 -4.14 -21.49
C THR A 425 29.14 -3.34 -22.80
N ASP A 426 27.97 -2.79 -23.11
CA ASP A 426 27.76 -1.97 -24.32
C ASP A 426 28.56 -0.68 -24.25
N LYS A 427 29.05 -0.24 -25.42
CA LYS A 427 29.73 1.04 -25.60
C LYS A 427 28.89 1.93 -26.51
N ALA A 428 28.82 3.20 -26.17
CA ALA A 428 28.11 4.17 -26.99
C ALA A 428 28.79 4.30 -28.36
N HIS A 429 27.97 4.25 -29.40
CA HIS A 429 28.32 4.54 -30.77
C HIS A 429 27.18 5.34 -31.37
N ASP A 430 27.46 6.57 -31.82
CA ASP A 430 26.47 7.50 -32.38
C ASP A 430 25.19 7.65 -31.52
N LEU A 431 25.36 7.68 -30.21
CA LEU A 431 24.27 7.71 -29.24
C LEU A 431 23.99 9.14 -28.78
N ILE A 432 22.71 9.55 -28.81
CA ILE A 432 22.25 10.83 -28.27
C ILE A 432 21.79 10.65 -26.82
N ALA A 433 22.23 11.55 -25.96
CA ALA A 433 21.79 11.59 -24.57
C ALA A 433 20.30 11.91 -24.47
N ILE A 434 19.63 11.32 -23.50
CA ILE A 434 18.25 11.59 -23.19
C ILE A 434 18.18 12.67 -22.13
N MET A 435 17.52 13.78 -22.45
CA MET A 435 17.20 14.82 -21.47
C MET A 435 16.05 14.31 -20.61
N HIS A 436 16.39 13.65 -19.52
CA HIS A 436 15.40 13.01 -18.67
C HIS A 436 14.75 13.97 -17.69
N GLN A 437 13.64 13.51 -17.11
CA GLN A 437 12.91 14.14 -15.99
C GLN A 437 13.87 14.68 -14.93
N ARG A 438 13.46 15.52 -14.03
CA ARG A 438 14.28 16.23 -13.02
C ARG A 438 14.86 17.54 -13.52
N VAL A 439 14.18 18.14 -14.45
CA VAL A 439 14.39 19.55 -14.78
C VAL A 439 13.79 20.43 -13.68
N GLY A 440 14.26 21.64 -13.53
CA GLY A 440 13.78 22.53 -12.48
C GLY A 440 14.23 23.96 -12.67
N TRP A 441 13.86 24.82 -11.72
CA TRP A 441 14.22 26.21 -11.69
C TRP A 441 14.96 26.57 -10.41
N TYR A 442 15.86 27.53 -10.51
CA TYR A 442 16.52 28.14 -9.39
C TYR A 442 16.64 29.65 -9.58
N VAL A 443 16.24 30.44 -8.59
CA VAL A 443 16.54 31.86 -8.51
C VAL A 443 17.70 32.05 -7.54
N SER A 444 18.86 32.52 -8.06
CA SER A 444 20.05 32.73 -7.25
C SER A 444 19.86 33.88 -6.25
N LYS A 445 20.70 33.92 -5.22
CA LYS A 445 20.72 35.05 -4.27
C LYS A 445 20.96 36.40 -4.92
N SER A 446 21.62 36.39 -6.07
CA SER A 446 21.81 37.59 -6.92
C SER A 446 20.59 37.95 -7.78
N GLY A 447 19.51 37.16 -7.71
CA GLY A 447 18.25 37.43 -8.41
C GLY A 447 18.18 36.94 -9.87
N GLN A 448 19.13 36.12 -10.33
CA GLN A 448 19.14 35.52 -11.67
C GLN A 448 18.31 34.24 -11.72
N LEU A 449 17.65 34.00 -12.86
CA LEU A 449 16.88 32.78 -13.10
C LEU A 449 17.74 31.74 -13.82
N TRP A 450 17.79 30.54 -13.25
CA TRP A 450 18.54 29.41 -13.77
C TRP A 450 17.62 28.23 -14.03
N ALA A 451 17.75 27.68 -15.23
CA ALA A 451 17.13 26.40 -15.58
C ALA A 451 18.11 25.26 -15.26
N LEU A 452 17.58 24.17 -14.71
CA LEU A 452 18.30 22.95 -14.40
C LEU A 452 17.85 21.84 -15.33
N GLY A 453 18.75 20.97 -15.76
CA GLY A 453 18.47 19.85 -16.62
C GLY A 453 19.35 18.65 -16.31
N ASN A 454 19.04 17.51 -16.90
CA ASN A 454 19.79 16.28 -16.76
C ASN A 454 19.97 15.56 -18.10
N TYR A 455 21.21 15.20 -18.43
CA TYR A 455 21.51 14.35 -19.59
C TYR A 455 21.73 12.91 -19.12
N GLY A 456 20.69 12.10 -19.22
CA GLY A 456 20.73 10.65 -19.01
C GLY A 456 21.27 9.91 -20.24
N VAL A 457 21.58 8.64 -20.06
CA VAL A 457 21.96 7.76 -21.17
C VAL A 457 21.19 6.47 -21.07
N ALA A 458 20.59 6.05 -22.16
CA ALA A 458 19.99 4.72 -22.30
C ALA A 458 20.49 4.08 -23.59
N PHE A 459 20.98 2.84 -23.50
CA PHE A 459 21.47 2.08 -24.65
C PHE A 459 20.34 1.36 -25.41
N ASP A 460 19.25 1.07 -24.69
CA ASP A 460 18.06 0.44 -25.23
C ASP A 460 16.82 0.77 -24.35
N LYS A 461 15.63 0.32 -24.76
CA LYS A 461 14.37 0.58 -24.05
C LYS A 461 14.27 0.02 -22.64
N LYS A 462 15.17 -0.88 -22.25
CA LYS A 462 15.20 -1.50 -20.91
C LYS A 462 16.22 -0.83 -20.01
N ASP A 463 17.08 0.01 -20.57
CA ASP A 463 18.10 0.74 -19.83
C ASP A 463 17.49 2.02 -19.23
N ASP A 464 17.66 2.19 -17.91
CA ASP A 464 17.14 3.35 -17.21
C ASP A 464 18.08 4.55 -17.34
N PRO A 465 17.69 5.64 -18.02
CA PRO A 465 18.53 6.84 -18.11
C PRO A 465 18.68 7.59 -16.77
N ASN A 466 17.88 7.24 -15.75
CA ASN A 466 17.96 7.81 -14.41
C ASN A 466 18.83 7.03 -13.42
N ASP A 467 19.54 6.05 -13.86
CA ASP A 467 20.31 5.16 -12.98
C ASP A 467 21.55 5.81 -12.34
N GLY A 468 21.75 7.12 -12.52
CA GLY A 468 22.90 7.85 -12.03
C GLY A 468 24.19 7.64 -12.85
N ASN A 469 24.12 6.96 -13.98
CA ASN A 469 25.25 6.62 -14.84
C ASN A 469 25.22 7.32 -16.21
N GLY A 470 24.37 8.33 -16.39
CA GLY A 470 24.35 9.20 -17.56
C GLY A 470 25.47 10.22 -17.58
N LEU A 471 25.33 11.28 -18.39
CA LEU A 471 26.35 12.32 -18.49
C LEU A 471 26.38 13.21 -17.24
N GLY A 472 25.23 13.68 -16.76
CA GLY A 472 25.16 14.51 -15.58
C GLY A 472 24.17 15.67 -15.69
N ARG A 473 24.24 16.55 -14.70
CA ARG A 473 23.32 17.69 -14.54
C ARG A 473 23.90 18.95 -15.12
N VAL A 474 23.04 19.73 -15.76
CA VAL A 474 23.39 21.00 -16.40
C VAL A 474 22.58 22.15 -15.86
N ILE A 475 23.12 23.35 -16.03
CA ILE A 475 22.53 24.63 -15.66
C ILE A 475 22.65 25.62 -16.81
N ARG A 476 21.63 26.46 -16.99
CA ARG A 476 21.62 27.53 -18.00
C ARG A 476 20.90 28.74 -17.44
N GLU A 477 21.45 29.93 -17.62
CA GLU A 477 20.77 31.18 -17.28
C GLU A 477 19.68 31.48 -18.31
N VAL A 478 18.50 31.87 -17.80
CA VAL A 478 17.41 32.42 -18.60
C VAL A 478 17.27 33.89 -18.21
N LYS A 479 17.57 34.78 -19.14
CA LYS A 479 17.51 36.22 -18.90
C LYS A 479 16.10 36.74 -19.06
N LYS A 480 15.82 37.91 -18.50
CA LYS A 480 14.50 38.55 -18.53
C LYS A 480 13.99 38.82 -19.96
N ASP A 481 14.88 39.13 -20.88
CA ASP A 481 14.58 39.36 -22.31
C ASP A 481 14.33 38.05 -23.10
N GLY A 482 14.41 36.88 -22.45
CA GLY A 482 14.25 35.57 -23.07
C GLY A 482 15.53 35.02 -23.71
N THR A 483 16.64 35.75 -23.67
CA THR A 483 17.93 35.23 -24.16
C THR A 483 18.49 34.18 -23.20
N LEU A 484 19.19 33.20 -23.75
CA LEU A 484 19.72 32.07 -23.02
C LEU A 484 21.25 32.19 -22.89
N GLY A 485 21.74 31.98 -21.68
CA GLY A 485 23.17 31.89 -21.41
C GLY A 485 23.81 30.60 -21.93
N PRO A 486 25.12 30.42 -21.78
CA PRO A 486 25.79 29.17 -22.06
C PRO A 486 25.38 28.07 -21.08
N ILE A 487 25.53 26.81 -21.54
CA ILE A 487 25.23 25.62 -20.71
C ILE A 487 26.53 25.20 -20.02
N TYR A 488 26.40 24.90 -18.72
CA TYR A 488 27.50 24.31 -17.94
C TYR A 488 27.04 23.06 -17.20
N PHE A 489 27.90 22.07 -17.12
CA PHE A 489 27.67 20.96 -16.22
C PHE A 489 27.92 21.42 -14.77
N ILE A 490 26.94 21.24 -13.91
CA ILE A 490 27.04 21.48 -12.48
C ILE A 490 27.48 20.19 -11.74
N TYR A 491 27.12 19.03 -12.29
CA TYR A 491 27.47 17.72 -11.77
C TYR A 491 27.72 16.74 -12.92
N LEU A 492 28.74 15.91 -12.78
CA LEU A 492 29.03 14.83 -13.72
C LEU A 492 28.84 13.48 -13.05
N ASN A 493 28.05 12.63 -13.68
CA ASN A 493 27.74 11.31 -13.16
C ASN A 493 28.93 10.34 -13.31
N GLY A 494 29.00 9.36 -12.43
CA GLY A 494 29.79 8.14 -12.42
C GLY A 494 30.96 8.05 -13.42
N ALA A 495 30.77 7.30 -14.46
CA ALA A 495 31.75 7.09 -15.52
C ALA A 495 32.19 8.37 -16.24
N ASN A 496 31.32 9.40 -16.28
CA ASN A 496 31.67 10.66 -16.95
C ASN A 496 32.57 11.59 -16.12
N LYS A 497 32.74 11.34 -14.84
CA LYS A 497 33.70 12.11 -13.99
C LYS A 497 35.11 12.11 -14.54
N ALA A 498 35.56 11.01 -15.15
CA ALA A 498 36.86 10.91 -15.78
C ALA A 498 37.02 11.83 -17.00
N ASN A 499 35.90 12.18 -17.66
CA ASN A 499 35.87 13.00 -18.87
C ASN A 499 35.63 14.49 -18.60
N LYS A 500 35.79 14.94 -17.35
CA LYS A 500 35.51 16.32 -16.91
C LYS A 500 36.20 17.40 -17.79
N ALA A 501 37.37 17.11 -18.34
CA ALA A 501 38.09 18.04 -19.21
C ALA A 501 37.34 18.33 -20.53
N ASN A 502 36.50 17.41 -20.99
CA ASN A 502 35.81 17.49 -22.28
C ASN A 502 34.48 18.26 -22.18
N TRP A 503 34.06 18.63 -20.98
CA TRP A 503 32.79 19.30 -20.75
C TRP A 503 32.95 20.72 -20.24
N PRO A 504 32.04 21.64 -20.59
CA PRO A 504 31.97 22.98 -19.98
C PRO A 504 31.48 22.84 -18.52
N TYR A 505 32.42 22.55 -17.63
CA TYR A 505 32.14 22.35 -16.21
C TYR A 505 32.16 23.67 -15.44
N TYR A 506 31.21 23.86 -14.53
CA TYR A 506 30.94 25.14 -13.86
C TYR A 506 32.15 25.77 -13.17
N THR A 507 33.12 25.00 -12.71
CA THR A 507 34.33 25.55 -12.05
C THR A 507 35.20 26.40 -12.97
N LYS A 508 35.01 26.28 -14.29
CA LYS A 508 35.67 27.10 -15.32
C LYS A 508 34.77 28.23 -15.85
N ALA A 509 33.53 28.34 -15.32
CA ALA A 509 32.57 29.37 -15.73
C ALA A 509 32.91 30.75 -15.14
N PRO A 510 32.30 31.83 -15.63
CA PRO A 510 32.30 33.15 -14.98
C PRO A 510 31.88 33.09 -13.52
N LYS A 511 32.26 34.09 -12.74
CA LYS A 511 32.06 34.11 -11.28
C LYS A 511 30.59 33.96 -10.86
N ASP A 512 29.70 34.64 -11.54
CA ASP A 512 28.25 34.62 -11.28
C ASP A 512 27.66 33.22 -11.44
N ILE A 513 28.02 32.51 -12.54
CA ILE A 513 27.62 31.14 -12.80
C ILE A 513 28.19 30.19 -11.73
N ARG A 514 29.48 30.35 -11.40
CA ARG A 514 30.09 29.54 -10.32
C ARG A 514 29.38 29.71 -9.01
N THR A 515 29.08 30.95 -8.63
CA THR A 515 28.38 31.26 -7.38
C THR A 515 27.00 30.61 -7.35
N ALA A 516 26.21 30.72 -8.44
CA ALA A 516 24.91 30.07 -8.52
C ALA A 516 25.01 28.53 -8.39
N CYS A 517 26.00 27.93 -9.04
CA CYS A 517 26.24 26.48 -8.93
C CYS A 517 26.63 26.07 -7.50
N GLU A 518 27.49 26.84 -6.84
CA GLU A 518 27.90 26.59 -5.45
C GLU A 518 26.73 26.74 -4.48
N GLU A 519 25.85 27.71 -4.68
CA GLU A 519 24.61 27.87 -3.91
C GLU A 519 23.70 26.64 -4.03
N ILE A 520 23.51 26.11 -5.24
CA ILE A 520 22.70 24.91 -5.50
C ILE A 520 23.35 23.68 -4.84
N LEU A 521 24.66 23.48 -5.04
CA LEU A 521 25.37 22.32 -4.51
C LEU A 521 25.46 22.31 -2.98
N ALA A 522 25.50 23.50 -2.37
CA ALA A 522 25.52 23.64 -0.91
C ALA A 522 24.16 23.41 -0.24
N ASN A 523 23.07 23.44 -1.00
CA ASN A 523 21.73 23.31 -0.44
C ASN A 523 21.17 21.89 -0.71
N PRO A 524 21.00 21.05 0.35
CA PRO A 524 20.44 19.72 0.22
C PRO A 524 19.06 19.69 -0.46
N ARG A 525 18.28 20.71 -0.26
CA ARG A 525 16.94 20.92 -0.81
C ARG A 525 16.90 20.80 -2.34
N TYR A 526 17.83 21.46 -3.03
CA TYR A 526 17.90 21.34 -4.49
C TYR A 526 18.43 19.98 -4.94
N ARG A 527 19.28 19.35 -4.14
CA ARG A 527 19.80 18.00 -4.44
C ARG A 527 18.78 16.91 -4.23
N MET A 528 17.73 17.15 -3.44
CA MET A 528 16.63 16.18 -3.27
C MET A 528 15.96 15.79 -4.59
N GLN A 529 15.89 16.70 -5.56
CA GLN A 529 15.37 16.41 -6.89
C GLN A 529 16.29 15.48 -7.71
N TRP A 530 17.52 15.27 -7.27
CA TRP A 530 18.51 14.42 -7.93
C TRP A 530 18.61 13.02 -7.32
N VAL A 531 17.67 12.65 -6.47
CA VAL A 531 17.72 11.41 -5.68
C VAL A 531 17.90 10.16 -6.55
N GLU A 532 17.33 10.12 -7.74
CA GLU A 532 17.46 8.95 -8.64
C GLU A 532 18.86 8.81 -9.22
N GLU A 533 19.58 9.92 -9.37
CA GLU A 533 20.92 10.00 -9.97
C GLU A 533 22.00 10.30 -8.94
N ALA A 534 21.62 10.56 -7.71
CA ALA A 534 22.55 10.90 -6.65
C ALA A 534 23.41 9.70 -6.26
N ASP A 535 24.54 9.97 -5.62
CA ASP A 535 25.34 8.95 -4.98
C ASP A 535 24.47 8.13 -4.03
N ARG A 536 24.46 6.81 -4.20
CA ARG A 536 23.69 5.89 -3.34
C ARG A 536 24.09 5.95 -1.86
N ASN A 537 25.21 6.58 -1.56
CA ASN A 537 25.66 6.87 -0.20
C ASN A 537 25.21 8.25 0.29
N ASP A 538 24.46 9.03 -0.49
CA ASP A 538 23.91 10.29 -0.03
C ASP A 538 22.98 10.04 1.17
N PRO A 539 23.16 10.75 2.30
CA PRO A 539 22.34 10.56 3.49
C PRO A 539 20.83 10.71 3.24
N LEU A 540 20.41 11.58 2.30
CA LEU A 540 19.01 11.74 1.95
C LEU A 540 18.43 10.49 1.29
N ILE A 541 19.20 9.80 0.44
CA ILE A 541 18.78 8.53 -0.16
C ILE A 541 18.71 7.44 0.89
N THR A 542 19.67 7.39 1.81
CA THR A 542 19.71 6.38 2.87
C THR A 542 18.53 6.54 3.81
N LEU A 543 18.13 7.77 4.14
CA LEU A 543 16.96 8.07 4.98
C LEU A 543 15.63 7.73 4.28
N HIS A 544 15.55 7.92 2.97
CA HIS A 544 14.32 7.83 2.20
C HIS A 544 14.44 6.90 0.98
N LYS A 545 15.18 5.81 1.12
CA LYS A 545 15.45 4.85 0.02
C LYS A 545 14.19 4.29 -0.67
N GLU A 546 13.05 4.31 0.02
CA GLU A 546 11.76 3.85 -0.50
C GLU A 546 10.93 4.98 -1.10
N TYR A 547 11.35 6.24 -0.92
CA TYR A 547 10.62 7.43 -1.35
C TYR A 547 11.55 8.39 -2.08
N LYS A 548 11.02 9.02 -3.11
CA LYS A 548 11.75 10.00 -3.92
C LYS A 548 11.05 11.34 -3.83
N ALA A 549 11.79 12.37 -3.42
CA ALA A 549 11.27 13.72 -3.37
C ALA A 549 10.99 14.25 -4.78
N TYR A 550 9.83 14.86 -4.95
CA TYR A 550 9.40 15.45 -6.21
C TYR A 550 9.62 16.95 -6.26
N CYS A 551 9.20 17.64 -5.23
CA CYS A 551 9.37 19.07 -5.04
C CYS A 551 9.31 19.42 -3.57
N ASP A 552 9.73 20.64 -3.25
CA ASP A 552 9.58 21.21 -1.94
C ASP A 552 8.90 22.58 -2.02
N TYR A 553 8.34 23.02 -0.92
CA TYR A 553 7.72 24.32 -0.77
C TYR A 553 7.82 24.81 0.67
N THR A 554 7.75 26.12 0.86
CA THR A 554 7.78 26.75 2.19
C THR A 554 6.35 27.03 2.65
N LEU A 555 6.00 26.53 3.82
CA LEU A 555 4.73 26.79 4.47
C LEU A 555 4.70 28.21 5.05
N PRO A 556 3.50 28.81 5.32
CA PRO A 556 3.39 30.15 5.88
C PRO A 556 4.10 30.37 7.23
N ASP A 557 4.30 29.31 8.00
CA ASP A 557 5.02 29.31 9.28
C ASP A 557 6.55 29.18 9.13
N GLY A 558 7.04 29.15 7.90
CA GLY A 558 8.46 29.04 7.59
C GLY A 558 8.98 27.60 7.54
N GLN A 559 8.16 26.59 7.83
CA GLN A 559 8.55 25.19 7.65
C GLN A 559 8.67 24.85 6.17
N ILE A 560 9.58 23.95 5.84
CA ILE A 560 9.73 23.42 4.49
C ILE A 560 9.03 22.07 4.42
N ALA A 561 8.16 21.90 3.45
CA ALA A 561 7.50 20.64 3.14
C ALA A 561 7.97 20.08 1.80
N ALA A 562 8.20 18.80 1.72
CA ALA A 562 8.53 18.09 0.49
C ALA A 562 7.43 17.11 0.10
N LEU A 563 7.07 17.13 -1.17
CA LEU A 563 6.16 16.15 -1.76
C LEU A 563 6.98 15.01 -2.36
N TRP A 564 6.72 13.82 -1.89
CA TRP A 564 7.42 12.59 -2.30
C TRP A 564 6.63 11.83 -3.37
N LYS A 565 7.30 11.07 -4.20
CA LYS A 565 6.70 10.31 -5.32
C LYS A 565 5.52 9.43 -4.91
N HIS A 566 5.50 8.94 -3.69
CA HIS A 566 4.42 8.10 -3.15
C HIS A 566 3.39 8.89 -2.32
N ALA A 567 3.21 10.17 -2.61
CA ALA A 567 2.28 11.06 -1.92
C ALA A 567 2.54 11.17 -0.40
N LEU A 568 3.79 10.98 0.01
CA LEU A 568 4.24 11.20 1.39
C LEU A 568 4.67 12.66 1.53
N THR A 569 4.26 13.30 2.61
CA THR A 569 4.71 14.64 2.99
C THR A 569 5.65 14.55 4.18
N SER A 570 6.83 15.15 4.05
CA SER A 570 7.79 15.34 5.14
C SER A 570 7.99 16.85 5.37
N THR A 571 8.31 17.22 6.61
CA THR A 571 8.57 18.59 6.98
C THR A 571 9.97 18.77 7.56
N SER A 572 10.55 19.94 7.35
CA SER A 572 11.84 20.34 7.91
C SER A 572 11.74 21.70 8.56
N THR A 573 12.30 21.84 9.75
CA THR A 573 12.37 23.11 10.51
C THR A 573 13.76 23.74 10.48
N ASP A 574 14.76 23.09 9.92
CA ASP A 574 16.16 23.50 9.89
C ASP A 574 16.70 23.80 8.47
N GLY A 575 15.81 24.21 7.57
CA GLY A 575 16.19 24.58 6.21
C GLY A 575 16.47 23.38 5.28
N GLY A 576 15.91 22.22 5.59
CA GLY A 576 16.05 21.02 4.78
C GLY A 576 17.26 20.16 5.14
N LEU A 577 17.86 20.36 6.30
CA LEU A 577 18.99 19.54 6.77
C LEU A 577 18.51 18.24 7.42
N THR A 578 17.38 18.31 8.16
CA THR A 578 16.72 17.13 8.73
C THR A 578 15.23 17.13 8.38
N TRP A 579 14.64 15.96 8.27
CA TRP A 579 13.27 15.74 7.82
C TRP A 579 12.52 14.80 8.78
N ALA A 580 11.26 15.11 9.07
CA ALA A 580 10.34 14.30 9.89
C ALA A 580 9.15 13.78 9.07
#